data_7515f98eede4649d4d91a15583bdf98f
#
_entry.id   7515f98eede4649d4d91a15583bdf98f
#
_cell.length_a   1.000
_cell.length_b   1.000
_cell.length_c   1.000
_cell.angle_alpha   90.00
_cell.angle_beta   90.00
_cell.angle_gamma   90.00
#
_symmetry.space_group_name_H-M   'P 1'
#
loop_
_entity.id
_entity.type
_entity.pdbx_description
1 polymer ?
#
loop_
_entity_poly.entity_id
_entity_poly.type
_entity_poly.pdbx_seq_one_letter_code
_entity_poly.pdbx_strand_id
1 'polypeptide(L)'
;IPAGGAGRQNVDVIEPGFALPSTWKANLAFDHELPWYGTVFSAEVLVTNVKDGIVIDRLDMFNAAGNGVTAVGPDGRELYWNARGLDPAFRDNFGITDGRNGVSNRFFRPAGVGDVFLLRNTSKGESQQLTVGLDKPMVNNWSWSLAYTYTAATDVTPLTSSQNSSNWGSTLIRNQGEDVAYDSRYAIKDRFTGTLQWRK
;
A
#
# COMPACT_ATOMS: atom_id res chain seq x y z
N ILE A 1 31.80 -4.06 22.25
CA ILE A 1 31.39 -3.86 20.86
C ILE A 1 32.61 -4.28 20.03
N PRO A 2 32.49 -5.28 19.12
CA PRO A 2 33.60 -5.67 18.26
C PRO A 2 34.01 -4.47 17.37
N ALA A 3 35.27 -4.14 17.37
CA ALA A 3 35.88 -3.11 16.52
C ALA A 3 36.10 -3.62 15.07
N GLY A 4 35.11 -4.23 14.50
CA GLY A 4 35.05 -4.60 13.09
C GLY A 4 33.80 -4.02 12.53
N GLY A 5 33.90 -3.05 11.62
CA GLY A 5 32.84 -2.23 11.08
C GLY A 5 31.51 -2.93 10.93
N ALA A 6 30.67 -2.85 11.94
CA ALA A 6 29.27 -3.24 11.82
C ALA A 6 28.68 -2.39 10.71
N GLY A 7 28.21 -3.05 9.64
CA GLY A 7 27.51 -2.39 8.57
C GLY A 7 26.40 -1.50 9.13
N ARG A 8 26.06 -0.43 8.44
CA ARG A 8 24.95 0.45 8.85
C ARG A 8 23.69 -0.38 9.07
N GLN A 9 23.11 -0.25 10.27
CA GLN A 9 21.88 -0.94 10.62
C GLN A 9 20.68 -0.02 10.35
N ASN A 10 19.64 -0.56 9.74
CA ASN A 10 18.35 0.14 9.64
C ASN A 10 17.70 0.20 11.03
N VAL A 11 16.98 1.26 11.29
CA VAL A 11 16.28 1.51 12.54
C VAL A 11 14.80 1.67 12.24
N ASP A 12 13.99 0.86 12.90
CA ASP A 12 12.53 0.98 12.85
C ASP A 12 12.04 1.66 14.14
N VAL A 13 11.26 2.72 13.99
CA VAL A 13 10.70 3.51 15.09
C VAL A 13 9.18 3.47 14.98
N ILE A 14 8.52 3.42 16.11
CA ILE A 14 7.07 3.45 16.21
C ILE A 14 6.66 4.79 16.82
N GLU A 15 5.68 5.46 16.23
CA GLU A 15 5.15 6.72 16.73
C GLU A 15 4.51 6.53 18.11
N PRO A 16 4.69 7.44 19.08
CA PRO A 16 3.99 7.39 20.35
C PRO A 16 2.46 7.38 20.13
N GLY A 17 1.77 6.43 20.77
CA GLY A 17 0.32 6.27 20.61
C GLY A 17 -0.10 5.42 19.40
N PHE A 18 0.84 4.78 18.73
CA PHE A 18 0.54 3.87 17.62
C PHE A 18 -0.46 2.79 18.02
N ALA A 19 -1.54 2.67 17.25
CA ALA A 19 -2.57 1.65 17.40
C ALA A 19 -2.38 0.53 16.39
N LEU A 20 -2.76 -0.69 16.77
CA LEU A 20 -2.79 -1.83 15.84
C LEU A 20 -3.80 -1.58 14.72
N PRO A 21 -3.52 -2.07 13.49
CA PRO A 21 -4.42 -1.89 12.35
C PRO A 21 -5.84 -2.34 12.66
N SER A 22 -6.78 -1.47 12.38
CA SER A 22 -8.19 -1.71 12.58
C SER A 22 -9.05 -1.10 11.47
N THR A 23 -10.21 -1.72 11.21
CA THR A 23 -11.15 -1.28 10.18
C THR A 23 -12.59 -1.34 10.66
N TRP A 24 -13.42 -0.42 10.15
CA TRP A 24 -14.86 -0.52 10.23
C TRP A 24 -15.41 -1.21 8.98
N LYS A 25 -16.35 -2.14 9.19
CA LYS A 25 -17.02 -2.83 8.08
C LYS A 25 -18.52 -2.77 8.28
N ALA A 26 -19.25 -2.53 7.20
CA ALA A 26 -20.69 -2.63 7.12
C ALA A 26 -21.06 -3.51 5.92
N ASN A 27 -22.01 -4.41 6.13
CA ASN A 27 -22.50 -5.32 5.12
C ASN A 27 -24.02 -5.27 5.07
N LEU A 28 -24.57 -5.23 3.85
CA LEU A 28 -25.99 -5.40 3.59
C LEU A 28 -26.15 -6.43 2.48
N ALA A 29 -26.88 -7.51 2.78
CA ALA A 29 -27.16 -8.58 1.83
C ALA A 29 -28.67 -8.77 1.64
N PHE A 30 -29.05 -9.13 0.42
CA PHE A 30 -30.41 -9.42 0.02
C PHE A 30 -30.42 -10.67 -0.85
N ASP A 31 -31.29 -11.63 -0.51
CA ASP A 31 -31.54 -12.82 -1.30
C ASP A 31 -33.02 -12.92 -1.64
N HIS A 32 -33.33 -13.35 -2.86
CA HIS A 32 -34.68 -13.54 -3.34
C HIS A 32 -34.78 -14.77 -4.25
N GLU A 33 -35.69 -15.68 -3.92
CA GLU A 33 -35.97 -16.83 -4.76
C GLU A 33 -36.85 -16.40 -5.96
N LEU A 34 -36.37 -16.66 -7.15
CA LEU A 34 -37.07 -16.39 -8.39
C LEU A 34 -38.01 -17.56 -8.76
N PRO A 35 -39.12 -17.31 -9.52
CA PRO A 35 -40.07 -18.35 -9.87
C PRO A 35 -39.55 -19.37 -10.91
N TRP A 36 -38.23 -19.38 -11.16
CA TRP A 36 -37.62 -20.21 -12.20
C TRP A 36 -36.74 -21.30 -11.58
N TYR A 37 -37.31 -22.48 -11.41
CA TYR A 37 -36.55 -23.67 -10.93
C TYR A 37 -35.82 -23.48 -9.61
N GLY A 38 -36.33 -22.65 -8.70
CA GLY A 38 -35.71 -22.35 -7.43
C GLY A 38 -34.40 -21.55 -7.56
N THR A 39 -34.26 -20.78 -8.63
CA THR A 39 -33.11 -19.90 -8.83
C THR A 39 -33.15 -18.78 -7.80
N VAL A 40 -32.04 -18.55 -7.11
CA VAL A 40 -31.89 -17.47 -6.12
C VAL A 40 -31.11 -16.32 -6.75
N PHE A 41 -31.66 -15.12 -6.68
CA PHE A 41 -30.95 -13.88 -6.91
C PHE A 41 -30.36 -13.41 -5.58
N SER A 42 -29.08 -13.05 -5.57
CA SER A 42 -28.39 -12.45 -4.42
C SER A 42 -27.77 -11.09 -4.77
N ALA A 43 -27.80 -10.17 -3.84
CA ALA A 43 -27.12 -8.90 -3.95
C ALA A 43 -26.48 -8.55 -2.60
N GLU A 44 -25.22 -8.17 -2.59
CA GLU A 44 -24.47 -7.83 -1.40
C GLU A 44 -23.66 -6.55 -1.62
N VAL A 45 -23.71 -5.65 -0.65
CA VAL A 45 -22.87 -4.46 -0.57
C VAL A 45 -22.02 -4.57 0.69
N LEU A 46 -20.71 -4.51 0.51
CA LEU A 46 -19.74 -4.45 1.60
C LEU A 46 -18.96 -3.13 1.52
N VAL A 47 -18.96 -2.38 2.63
CA VAL A 47 -18.17 -1.16 2.78
C VAL A 47 -17.16 -1.36 3.90
N THR A 48 -15.91 -1.00 3.64
CA THR A 48 -14.83 -1.05 4.62
C THR A 48 -14.15 0.30 4.68
N ASN A 49 -13.95 0.84 5.88
CA ASN A 49 -13.17 2.05 6.11
C ASN A 49 -12.01 1.73 7.06
N VAL A 50 -10.82 2.18 6.72
CA VAL A 50 -9.67 2.09 7.60
C VAL A 50 -9.87 3.04 8.77
N LYS A 51 -9.75 2.52 9.99
CA LYS A 51 -9.73 3.31 11.22
C LYS A 51 -8.30 3.62 11.62
N ASP A 52 -7.49 2.59 11.75
CA ASP A 52 -6.06 2.69 12.05
C ASP A 52 -5.31 1.83 11.03
N GLY A 53 -4.77 2.46 10.01
CA GLY A 53 -3.87 1.86 9.03
C GLY A 53 -2.42 2.10 9.41
N ILE A 54 -1.49 1.60 8.61
CA ILE A 54 -0.06 1.83 8.78
C ILE A 54 0.46 2.62 7.59
N VAL A 55 1.18 3.69 7.87
CA VAL A 55 2.00 4.40 6.90
C VAL A 55 3.45 4.39 7.39
N ILE A 56 4.39 4.29 6.46
CA ILE A 56 5.82 4.20 6.75
C ILE A 56 6.51 5.41 6.16
N ASP A 57 7.09 6.24 7.02
CA ASP A 57 7.89 7.39 6.63
C ASP A 57 9.39 7.13 6.80
N ARG A 58 10.21 7.95 6.14
CA ARG A 58 11.67 7.93 6.26
C ARG A 58 12.16 9.15 7.03
N LEU A 59 12.62 8.97 8.26
CA LEU A 59 13.14 10.07 9.08
C LEU A 59 14.56 10.50 8.67
N ASP A 60 15.33 9.62 8.06
CA ASP A 60 16.69 9.92 7.59
C ASP A 60 16.71 10.75 6.28
N MET A 61 15.58 11.04 5.70
CA MET A 61 15.46 11.89 4.51
C MET A 61 15.22 13.37 4.83
N PHE A 62 14.97 13.72 6.10
CA PHE A 62 14.81 15.09 6.54
C PHE A 62 16.15 15.71 6.99
N ASN A 63 16.31 17.00 6.80
CA ASN A 63 17.49 17.70 7.34
C ASN A 63 17.34 17.98 8.85
N ALA A 64 18.43 18.44 9.49
CA ALA A 64 18.44 18.75 10.92
C ALA A 64 17.43 19.84 11.34
N ALA A 65 16.92 20.63 10.41
CA ALA A 65 15.88 21.64 10.64
C ALA A 65 14.45 21.09 10.46
N GLY A 66 14.30 19.77 10.22
CA GLY A 66 13.01 19.12 10.06
C GLY A 66 12.42 19.22 8.66
N ASN A 67 13.09 19.85 7.71
CA ASN A 67 12.75 19.81 6.31
C ASN A 67 13.88 19.16 5.50
N GLY A 68 13.58 18.15 4.74
CA GLY A 68 14.54 17.44 3.90
C GLY A 68 14.49 17.86 2.44
N VAL A 69 13.53 18.69 2.08
CA VAL A 69 13.33 19.12 0.70
C VAL A 69 14.39 20.16 0.35
N THR A 70 15.24 19.86 -0.61
CA THR A 70 16.28 20.77 -1.08
C THR A 70 15.91 21.48 -2.37
N ALA A 71 15.04 20.89 -3.14
CA ALA A 71 14.50 21.42 -4.40
C ALA A 71 13.21 20.69 -4.75
N VAL A 72 12.47 21.24 -5.71
CA VAL A 72 11.30 20.60 -6.30
C VAL A 72 11.56 20.37 -7.78
N GLY A 73 11.34 19.16 -8.23
CA GLY A 73 11.47 18.80 -9.64
C GLY A 73 10.43 19.48 -10.54
N PRO A 74 10.61 19.49 -11.86
CA PRO A 74 9.65 20.09 -12.79
C PRO A 74 8.28 19.41 -12.78
N ASP A 75 8.20 18.18 -12.29
CA ASP A 75 6.98 17.40 -12.10
C ASP A 75 6.36 17.59 -10.69
N GLY A 76 6.90 18.51 -9.89
CA GLY A 76 6.44 18.83 -8.55
C GLY A 76 6.82 17.81 -7.48
N ARG A 77 7.74 16.86 -7.77
CA ARG A 77 8.28 15.95 -6.76
C ARG A 77 9.36 16.62 -5.94
N GLU A 78 9.34 16.36 -4.64
CA GLU A 78 10.35 16.83 -3.71
C GLU A 78 11.67 16.08 -3.90
N LEU A 79 12.78 16.82 -3.87
CA LEU A 79 14.12 16.27 -4.02
C LEU A 79 14.88 16.39 -2.69
N TYR A 80 15.34 15.27 -2.18
CA TYR A 80 16.03 15.13 -0.89
C TYR A 80 17.55 14.98 -1.10
N TRP A 81 18.13 15.86 -1.90
CA TRP A 81 19.53 15.83 -2.26
C TRP A 81 20.26 17.00 -1.63
N ASN A 82 21.52 16.82 -1.26
CA ASN A 82 22.40 17.94 -0.97
C ASN A 82 22.82 18.66 -2.28
N ALA A 83 23.44 19.83 -2.16
CA ALA A 83 23.87 20.61 -3.34
C ALA A 83 24.73 19.78 -4.32
N ARG A 84 25.54 18.88 -3.81
CA ARG A 84 26.40 17.99 -4.59
C ARG A 84 25.57 16.94 -5.35
N GLY A 85 24.52 16.38 -4.74
CA GLY A 85 23.62 15.44 -5.39
C GLY A 85 22.76 16.08 -6.49
N LEU A 86 22.55 17.39 -6.43
CA LEU A 86 21.84 18.15 -7.48
C LEU A 86 22.76 18.50 -8.66
N ASP A 87 24.09 18.49 -8.48
CA ASP A 87 25.06 18.79 -9.54
C ASP A 87 25.30 17.55 -10.42
N PRO A 88 24.99 17.61 -11.74
CA PRO A 88 25.20 16.50 -12.65
C PRO A 88 26.65 15.99 -12.69
N ALA A 89 27.63 16.84 -12.39
CA ALA A 89 29.04 16.46 -12.39
C ALA A 89 29.40 15.45 -11.28
N PHE A 90 28.58 15.34 -10.24
CA PHE A 90 28.80 14.45 -9.10
C PHE A 90 27.83 13.25 -9.06
N ARG A 91 27.02 13.07 -10.08
CA ARG A 91 26.15 11.90 -10.20
C ARG A 91 26.97 10.73 -10.76
N ASP A 92 27.00 9.62 -10.01
CA ASP A 92 27.37 8.34 -10.58
C ASP A 92 26.20 7.73 -11.36
N ASN A 93 26.40 6.58 -11.98
CA ASN A 93 25.34 5.87 -12.73
C ASN A 93 24.16 5.45 -11.85
N PHE A 94 24.26 5.52 -10.55
CA PHE A 94 23.22 5.21 -9.56
C PHE A 94 22.59 6.47 -8.95
N GLY A 95 23.16 7.64 -9.17
CA GLY A 95 22.60 8.94 -8.76
C GLY A 95 22.46 9.16 -7.25
N ILE A 96 22.97 8.26 -6.41
CA ILE A 96 22.71 8.23 -4.96
C ILE A 96 23.98 8.53 -4.17
N THR A 97 25.15 8.14 -4.67
CA THR A 97 26.43 8.31 -4.02
C THR A 97 27.41 8.99 -4.95
N ASP A 98 28.35 9.76 -4.37
CA ASP A 98 29.56 10.08 -5.08
C ASP A 98 30.35 8.76 -5.24
N GLY A 99 30.33 8.19 -6.42
CA GLY A 99 30.97 6.90 -6.73
C GLY A 99 32.48 6.86 -6.46
N ARG A 100 33.09 8.02 -6.18
CA ARG A 100 34.51 8.13 -5.88
C ARG A 100 34.81 7.97 -4.40
N ASN A 101 33.92 8.35 -3.50
CA ASN A 101 34.17 8.42 -2.05
C ASN A 101 33.12 7.68 -1.20
N GLY A 102 32.12 7.07 -1.77
CA GLY A 102 31.04 6.39 -1.02
C GLY A 102 30.21 7.34 -0.14
N VAL A 103 30.29 8.65 -0.37
CA VAL A 103 29.53 9.65 0.39
C VAL A 103 28.13 9.76 -0.18
N SER A 104 27.13 9.64 0.68
CA SER A 104 25.76 9.83 0.29
C SER A 104 25.48 11.28 -0.12
N ASN A 105 24.92 11.48 -1.30
CA ASN A 105 24.45 12.77 -1.78
C ASN A 105 23.04 13.13 -1.24
N ARG A 106 22.41 12.25 -0.48
CA ARG A 106 21.17 12.55 0.22
C ARG A 106 21.44 13.44 1.43
N PHE A 107 20.50 14.32 1.68
CA PHE A 107 20.50 15.10 2.90
C PHE A 107 20.34 14.15 4.09
N PHE A 108 21.13 14.38 5.12
CA PHE A 108 21.04 13.79 6.43
C PHE A 108 21.09 12.26 6.50
N ARG A 109 22.29 11.73 6.52
CA ARG A 109 22.57 10.39 7.04
C ARG A 109 23.51 10.49 8.23
N PRO A 110 23.04 10.25 9.46
CA PRO A 110 23.92 10.15 10.60
C PRO A 110 24.99 9.07 10.37
N ALA A 111 26.21 9.33 10.78
CA ALA A 111 27.28 8.35 10.68
C ALA A 111 26.90 7.09 11.49
N GLY A 112 27.07 5.90 10.89
CA GLY A 112 26.81 4.62 11.57
C GLY A 112 25.34 4.15 11.60
N VAL A 113 24.40 4.95 11.14
CA VAL A 113 22.99 4.55 11.02
C VAL A 113 22.63 4.31 9.57
N GLY A 114 21.83 3.30 9.31
CA GLY A 114 21.24 3.01 8.00
C GLY A 114 20.01 3.86 7.71
N ASP A 115 19.02 3.26 7.09
CA ASP A 115 17.73 3.91 6.86
C ASP A 115 16.92 3.93 8.18
N VAL A 116 16.21 5.03 8.45
CA VAL A 116 15.36 5.16 9.64
C VAL A 116 13.91 5.25 9.21
N PHE A 117 13.13 4.23 9.55
CA PHE A 117 11.71 4.13 9.22
C PHE A 117 10.85 4.44 10.44
N LEU A 118 9.86 5.31 10.27
CA LEU A 118 8.84 5.59 11.26
C LEU A 118 7.53 4.93 10.84
N LEU A 119 6.98 4.08 11.71
CA LEU A 119 5.62 3.56 11.58
C LEU A 119 4.67 4.49 12.32
N ARG A 120 3.67 5.01 11.62
CA ARG A 120 2.59 5.81 12.18
C ARG A 120 1.23 5.36 11.68
N ASN A 121 0.16 5.78 12.34
CA ASN A 121 -1.17 5.47 11.91
C ASN A 121 -1.69 6.42 10.83
N THR A 122 -2.62 5.91 10.03
CA THR A 122 -3.44 6.67 9.08
C THR A 122 -4.87 6.18 9.16
N SER A 123 -5.83 7.09 8.97
CA SER A 123 -7.25 6.74 8.81
C SER A 123 -7.70 6.71 7.34
N LYS A 124 -6.75 6.80 6.41
CA LYS A 124 -7.04 6.81 4.98
C LYS A 124 -6.98 5.41 4.41
N GLY A 125 -7.85 5.16 3.45
CA GLY A 125 -8.06 3.89 2.82
C GLY A 125 -9.48 3.38 3.05
N GLU A 126 -10.10 2.91 1.99
CA GLU A 126 -11.45 2.38 2.01
C GLU A 126 -11.65 1.33 0.93
N SER A 127 -12.68 0.53 1.06
CA SER A 127 -13.14 -0.30 -0.04
C SER A 127 -14.66 -0.39 -0.08
N GLN A 128 -15.19 -0.45 -1.29
CA GLN A 128 -16.60 -0.66 -1.58
C GLN A 128 -16.68 -1.83 -2.54
N GLN A 129 -17.53 -2.79 -2.21
CA GLN A 129 -17.75 -3.96 -3.02
C GLN A 129 -19.25 -4.18 -3.21
N LEU A 130 -19.64 -4.35 -4.47
CA LEU A 130 -20.98 -4.78 -4.85
C LEU A 130 -20.87 -6.14 -5.52
N THR A 131 -21.56 -7.13 -4.97
CA THR A 131 -21.70 -8.46 -5.60
C THR A 131 -23.14 -8.70 -5.96
N VAL A 132 -23.38 -9.14 -7.19
CA VAL A 132 -24.70 -9.66 -7.63
C VAL A 132 -24.51 -11.06 -8.14
N GLY A 133 -25.44 -11.93 -7.82
CA GLY A 133 -25.37 -13.36 -8.15
C GLY A 133 -26.71 -13.96 -8.56
N LEU A 134 -26.61 -15.02 -9.33
CA LEU A 134 -27.70 -15.93 -9.64
C LEU A 134 -27.22 -17.35 -9.40
N ASP A 135 -27.96 -18.09 -8.61
CA ASP A 135 -27.65 -19.48 -8.27
C ASP A 135 -28.86 -20.38 -8.55
N LYS A 136 -28.69 -21.35 -9.44
CA LYS A 136 -29.67 -22.36 -9.71
C LYS A 136 -29.29 -23.67 -9.03
N PRO A 137 -30.06 -24.15 -8.05
CA PRO A 137 -29.81 -25.44 -7.42
C PRO A 137 -29.87 -26.59 -8.39
N MET A 138 -29.42 -27.75 -7.96
CA MET A 138 -29.45 -28.98 -8.75
C MET A 138 -30.89 -29.43 -8.98
N VAL A 139 -31.40 -29.15 -10.16
CA VAL A 139 -32.73 -29.58 -10.64
C VAL A 139 -32.58 -30.17 -12.03
N ASN A 140 -33.19 -31.30 -12.31
CA ASN A 140 -33.07 -32.03 -13.59
C ASN A 140 -31.60 -32.34 -13.97
N ASN A 141 -30.82 -32.78 -13.01
CA ASN A 141 -29.41 -33.18 -13.15
C ASN A 141 -28.40 -32.06 -13.50
N TRP A 142 -28.77 -30.80 -13.38
CA TRP A 142 -27.86 -29.72 -13.61
C TRP A 142 -28.09 -28.54 -12.67
N SER A 143 -26.99 -27.88 -12.31
CA SER A 143 -26.98 -26.64 -11.55
C SER A 143 -25.99 -25.66 -12.18
N TRP A 144 -26.17 -24.38 -11.92
CA TRP A 144 -25.23 -23.36 -12.33
C TRP A 144 -25.25 -22.18 -11.37
N SER A 145 -24.14 -21.46 -11.30
CA SER A 145 -24.07 -20.17 -10.62
C SER A 145 -23.36 -19.16 -11.50
N LEU A 146 -23.77 -17.92 -11.43
CA LEU A 146 -23.15 -16.77 -12.06
C LEU A 146 -23.04 -15.65 -11.02
N ALA A 147 -21.89 -15.01 -10.94
CA ALA A 147 -21.71 -13.85 -10.08
C ALA A 147 -20.86 -12.79 -10.77
N TYR A 148 -21.22 -11.55 -10.51
CA TYR A 148 -20.43 -10.38 -10.86
C TYR A 148 -20.11 -9.62 -9.58
N THR A 149 -18.86 -9.23 -9.43
CA THR A 149 -18.40 -8.41 -8.32
C THR A 149 -17.67 -7.18 -8.86
N TYR A 150 -18.12 -6.02 -8.44
CA TYR A 150 -17.41 -4.75 -8.61
C TYR A 150 -16.70 -4.39 -7.31
N THR A 151 -15.43 -3.99 -7.40
CA THR A 151 -14.64 -3.56 -6.23
C THR A 151 -13.91 -2.26 -6.53
N ALA A 152 -14.14 -1.25 -5.70
CA ALA A 152 -13.31 -0.06 -5.61
C ALA A 152 -12.58 -0.10 -4.26
N ALA A 153 -11.26 0.03 -4.27
CA ALA A 153 -10.48 0.02 -3.04
C ALA A 153 -9.28 0.94 -3.15
N THR A 154 -8.98 1.64 -2.07
CA THR A 154 -7.81 2.48 -1.92
C THR A 154 -7.03 2.09 -0.66
N ASP A 155 -5.72 2.21 -0.72
CA ASP A 155 -4.84 2.03 0.44
C ASP A 155 -3.68 3.04 0.42
N VAL A 156 -3.08 3.29 1.59
CA VAL A 156 -1.88 4.14 1.72
C VAL A 156 -0.64 3.29 1.56
N THR A 157 -0.61 2.14 2.23
CA THR A 157 0.53 1.21 2.19
C THR A 157 0.01 -0.21 2.06
N PRO A 158 0.37 -0.93 0.99
CA PRO A 158 -0.15 -2.28 0.75
C PRO A 158 0.43 -3.36 1.69
N LEU A 159 1.46 -3.06 2.49
CA LEU A 159 2.10 -3.95 3.48
C LEU A 159 2.41 -5.35 2.91
N THR A 160 3.17 -5.41 1.84
CA THR A 160 3.45 -6.65 1.10
C THR A 160 4.63 -7.45 1.65
N SER A 161 5.37 -6.88 2.59
CA SER A 161 6.59 -7.45 3.16
C SER A 161 6.58 -7.37 4.69
N SER A 162 7.33 -8.25 5.33
CA SER A 162 7.64 -8.17 6.77
C SER A 162 8.73 -7.14 7.11
N GLN A 163 9.34 -6.50 6.11
CA GLN A 163 10.39 -5.51 6.28
C GLN A 163 9.89 -4.11 5.90
N ASN A 164 10.09 -3.12 6.77
CA ASN A 164 9.66 -1.75 6.54
C ASN A 164 10.37 -1.12 5.33
N SER A 165 11.64 -1.42 5.13
CA SER A 165 12.40 -0.97 3.95
C SER A 165 11.78 -1.43 2.62
N SER A 166 11.32 -2.68 2.56
CA SER A 166 10.67 -3.23 1.38
C SER A 166 9.27 -2.67 1.18
N ASN A 167 8.51 -2.50 2.26
CA ASN A 167 7.19 -1.88 2.19
C ASN A 167 7.29 -0.43 1.72
N TRP A 168 8.20 0.36 2.29
CA TRP A 168 8.42 1.74 1.87
C TRP A 168 8.85 1.82 0.40
N GLY A 169 9.79 0.96 -0.03
CA GLY A 169 10.30 0.94 -1.41
C GLY A 169 9.29 0.48 -2.45
N SER A 170 8.23 -0.24 -2.06
CA SER A 170 7.16 -0.72 -2.94
C SER A 170 5.87 0.08 -2.86
N THR A 171 5.79 1.06 -1.98
CA THR A 171 4.64 1.97 -1.88
C THR A 171 4.74 3.05 -2.95
N LEU A 172 3.65 3.26 -3.70
CA LEU A 172 3.56 4.32 -4.70
C LEU A 172 3.21 5.63 -4.00
N ILE A 173 4.23 6.42 -3.69
CA ILE A 173 4.08 7.77 -3.13
C ILE A 173 4.72 8.79 -4.08
N ARG A 174 4.15 9.98 -4.14
CA ARG A 174 4.71 11.09 -4.91
C ARG A 174 5.82 11.77 -4.13
N ASN A 175 5.55 12.10 -2.89
CA ASN A 175 6.47 12.77 -1.98
C ASN A 175 6.60 11.98 -0.67
N GLN A 176 7.74 12.13 -0.03
CA GLN A 176 8.02 11.53 1.26
C GLN A 176 7.07 12.07 2.33
N GLY A 177 6.58 11.20 3.20
CA GLY A 177 5.69 11.57 4.30
C GLY A 177 4.25 11.89 3.86
N GLU A 178 3.90 11.68 2.59
CA GLU A 178 2.53 11.81 2.13
C GLU A 178 1.64 10.72 2.75
N ASP A 179 0.59 11.17 3.40
CA ASP A 179 -0.50 10.32 3.85
C ASP A 179 -1.66 10.43 2.85
N VAL A 180 -1.51 9.76 1.72
CA VAL A 180 -2.48 9.77 0.62
C VAL A 180 -2.82 8.33 0.24
N ALA A 181 -4.12 8.03 0.16
CA ALA A 181 -4.59 6.75 -0.35
C ALA A 181 -4.67 6.79 -1.88
N TYR A 182 -4.16 5.76 -2.52
CA TYR A 182 -4.21 5.53 -3.96
C TYR A 182 -4.98 4.25 -4.25
N ASP A 183 -5.37 4.05 -5.50
CA ASP A 183 -6.02 2.81 -5.93
C ASP A 183 -5.20 1.60 -5.50
N SER A 184 -5.85 0.69 -4.79
CA SER A 184 -5.19 -0.52 -4.29
C SER A 184 -4.75 -1.42 -5.44
N ARG A 185 -3.47 -1.81 -5.44
CA ARG A 185 -2.93 -2.74 -6.44
C ARG A 185 -3.55 -4.15 -6.38
N TYR A 186 -4.26 -4.45 -5.31
CA TYR A 186 -4.95 -5.74 -5.13
C TYR A 186 -6.41 -5.70 -5.53
N ALA A 187 -6.96 -4.53 -5.83
CA ALA A 187 -8.33 -4.41 -6.26
C ALA A 187 -8.50 -4.99 -7.67
N ILE A 188 -9.31 -6.04 -7.78
CA ILE A 188 -9.83 -6.51 -9.06
C ILE A 188 -11.16 -5.80 -9.26
N LYS A 189 -11.16 -4.75 -10.08
CA LYS A 189 -12.29 -3.85 -10.24
C LYS A 189 -13.54 -4.57 -10.71
N ASP A 190 -13.41 -5.44 -11.70
CA ASP A 190 -14.51 -6.18 -12.29
C ASP A 190 -14.18 -7.67 -12.31
N ARG A 191 -15.02 -8.48 -11.69
CA ARG A 191 -14.82 -9.93 -11.62
C ARG A 191 -16.09 -10.66 -11.97
N PHE A 192 -16.00 -11.56 -12.95
CA PHE A 192 -17.06 -12.49 -13.31
C PHE A 192 -16.66 -13.91 -12.88
N THR A 193 -17.60 -14.62 -12.27
CA THR A 193 -17.43 -16.01 -11.89
C THR A 193 -18.62 -16.81 -12.36
N GLY A 194 -18.38 -17.96 -12.98
CA GLY A 194 -19.44 -18.86 -13.42
C GLY A 194 -19.06 -20.31 -13.14
N THR A 195 -20.06 -21.10 -12.71
CA THR A 195 -19.93 -22.55 -12.57
C THR A 195 -21.09 -23.25 -13.23
N LEU A 196 -20.84 -24.40 -13.81
CA LEU A 196 -21.85 -25.30 -14.37
C LEU A 196 -21.53 -26.73 -13.91
N GLN A 197 -22.54 -27.41 -13.35
CA GLN A 197 -22.42 -28.80 -12.94
C GLN A 197 -23.53 -29.63 -13.60
N TRP A 198 -23.15 -30.76 -14.08
CA TRP A 198 -24.08 -31.74 -14.65
C TRP A 198 -23.82 -33.14 -14.08
N ARG A 199 -24.88 -33.85 -13.75
CA ARG A 199 -24.82 -35.25 -13.28
C ARG A 199 -25.56 -36.13 -14.31
N LYS A 200 -24.97 -37.24 -14.65
CA LYS A 200 -25.54 -38.28 -15.47
C LYS A 200 -26.29 -39.29 -14.60
#